data_ec069e93252400b91ea5f48becb687ee
#
_entry.id   ec069e93252400b91ea5f48becb687ee
#
_cell.length_a   1.000
_cell.length_b   1.000
_cell.length_c   1.000
_cell.angle_alpha   90.00
_cell.angle_beta   90.00
_cell.angle_gamma   90.00
#
_symmetry.space_group_name_H-M   'P 1'
#
loop_
_entity.id
_entity.type
_entity.pdbx_description
1 polymer ?
#
loop_
_entity_poly.entity_id
_entity_poly.type
_entity_poly.pdbx_seq_one_letter_code
_entity_poly.pdbx_strand_id
1 'polypeptide(L)'
;MSAREIRDIRAALTADPDVGAGNALVKVIEHGAALDGPGITFDVDVDGHPAWEPLTLGMLRDRVAARASWLHSRGIGPRDPVAVYATSSADILLNFMALTWLGAIPALMNGAIPGDIAAGYIQRLRGTGVITDVAHRELLSGHDLGVPVHDAAEAGTGDPGRAPAHYRHHADDPVAITHSSGTTRVPAAVVHSHSSIFAAVRRVHLEAARAAERTLCVMPAAHAAGIISTQLALCNRHEHLFLSAQGGDRSRGGAGVLDAIERWRPTGVYGFAVTWSELARFNLAERDLSSVRMWFNTGDCAHEAHVRKLVAAGRHLAYSREKGAVLVPGSKFIDGIGSSEMGHSGFHVMHTSTSNRYGRCVGKPYDFAEIALFDLEDGTEVPVGKVGQVGMKSPTLAVGYWNDSVATFRTRHRGYYLTGDLMYRDDDGYYYHVDRLVDAVDLGDGNWLYTAMTEERVLARCPDVRDCTVIAGRVGTAVVTDVFLLLAPGADAGSDRGAAVREALGGPAAATLRRIVIAADGDDDIVLGPTGKVRKFLMRQRHLAGAGAP
;
A
#
# COMPACT_ATOMS: atom_id res chain seq x y z
N MET A 1 0.70 -30.08 1.23
CA MET A 1 1.16 -29.98 2.65
C MET A 1 -0.01 -30.10 3.59
N SER A 2 0.15 -30.83 4.69
CA SER A 2 -0.86 -30.92 5.76
C SER A 2 -0.88 -29.62 6.61
N ALA A 3 -2.00 -29.37 7.30
CA ALA A 3 -2.09 -28.23 8.21
C ALA A 3 -1.08 -28.32 9.40
N ARG A 4 -0.60 -29.53 9.72
CA ARG A 4 0.43 -29.75 10.74
C ARG A 4 1.80 -29.28 10.22
N GLU A 5 2.21 -29.69 9.01
CA GLU A 5 3.47 -29.27 8.41
C GLU A 5 3.56 -27.76 8.27
N ILE A 6 2.46 -27.09 7.86
CA ILE A 6 2.41 -25.62 7.79
C ILE A 6 2.62 -24.99 9.17
N ARG A 7 1.99 -25.52 10.22
CA ARG A 7 2.20 -25.02 11.58
C ARG A 7 3.62 -25.21 12.07
N ASP A 8 4.22 -26.37 11.78
CA ASP A 8 5.59 -26.69 12.21
C ASP A 8 6.60 -25.75 11.54
N ILE A 9 6.47 -25.50 10.23
CA ILE A 9 7.29 -24.50 9.49
C ILE A 9 7.11 -23.10 10.08
N ARG A 10 5.89 -22.66 10.33
CA ARG A 10 5.62 -21.35 10.92
C ARG A 10 6.23 -21.19 12.30
N ALA A 11 6.12 -22.21 13.15
CA ALA A 11 6.74 -22.20 14.47
C ALA A 11 8.27 -22.11 14.36
N ALA A 12 8.88 -22.84 13.42
CA ALA A 12 10.32 -22.78 13.17
C ALA A 12 10.74 -21.39 12.67
N LEU A 13 10.01 -20.79 11.71
CA LEU A 13 10.27 -19.43 11.22
C LEU A 13 10.11 -18.36 12.33
N THR A 14 9.14 -18.54 13.23
CA THR A 14 8.94 -17.61 14.36
C THR A 14 10.11 -17.68 15.33
N ALA A 15 10.63 -18.88 15.59
CA ALA A 15 11.73 -19.12 16.51
C ALA A 15 13.12 -18.76 15.93
N ASP A 16 13.28 -18.69 14.60
CA ASP A 16 14.53 -18.36 13.96
C ASP A 16 14.76 -16.84 13.93
N PRO A 17 15.72 -16.30 14.69
CA PRO A 17 16.00 -14.86 14.75
C PRO A 17 16.58 -14.32 13.43
N ASP A 18 17.18 -15.18 12.60
CA ASP A 18 17.84 -14.80 11.35
C ASP A 18 16.86 -14.66 10.18
N VAL A 19 15.57 -14.99 10.37
CA VAL A 19 14.53 -14.79 9.34
C VAL A 19 14.18 -13.32 9.20
N GLY A 20 14.21 -12.82 7.98
CA GLY A 20 13.78 -11.48 7.65
C GLY A 20 13.49 -11.32 6.16
N ALA A 21 13.32 -10.08 5.72
CA ALA A 21 12.86 -9.79 4.37
C ALA A 21 13.84 -10.21 3.27
N GLY A 22 15.13 -10.19 3.54
CA GLY A 22 16.15 -10.55 2.54
C GLY A 22 16.30 -12.04 2.30
N ASN A 23 15.77 -12.90 3.17
CA ASN A 23 16.00 -14.34 3.10
C ASN A 23 14.75 -15.22 3.30
N ALA A 24 13.56 -14.64 3.35
CA ALA A 24 12.33 -15.39 3.65
C ALA A 24 12.12 -16.62 2.76
N LEU A 25 12.39 -16.53 1.45
CA LEU A 25 12.30 -17.64 0.50
C LEU A 25 13.24 -18.79 0.89
N VAL A 26 14.49 -18.48 1.19
CA VAL A 26 15.51 -19.48 1.56
C VAL A 26 15.16 -20.12 2.90
N LYS A 27 14.78 -19.33 3.88
CA LYS A 27 14.42 -19.78 5.22
C LYS A 27 13.19 -20.69 5.24
N VAL A 28 12.18 -20.40 4.43
CA VAL A 28 11.01 -21.27 4.28
C VAL A 28 11.43 -22.66 3.79
N ILE A 29 12.37 -22.74 2.85
CA ILE A 29 12.91 -24.00 2.32
C ILE A 29 13.78 -24.71 3.39
N GLU A 30 14.68 -23.98 4.06
CA GLU A 30 15.54 -24.52 5.13
C GLU A 30 14.71 -25.12 6.28
N HIS A 31 13.56 -24.54 6.59
CA HIS A 31 12.62 -25.06 7.60
C HIS A 31 11.65 -26.13 7.09
N GLY A 32 11.96 -26.74 5.94
CA GLY A 32 11.33 -27.98 5.48
C GLY A 32 10.11 -27.79 4.58
N ALA A 33 9.90 -26.61 4.00
CA ALA A 33 8.87 -26.46 2.99
C ALA A 33 9.22 -27.25 1.72
N ALA A 34 8.27 -28.07 1.25
CA ALA A 34 8.44 -28.88 0.06
C ALA A 34 8.62 -28.01 -1.20
N LEU A 35 9.60 -28.36 -2.04
CA LEU A 35 9.95 -27.59 -3.25
C LEU A 35 8.86 -27.63 -4.33
N ASP A 36 8.04 -28.66 -4.34
CA ASP A 36 6.87 -28.80 -5.21
C ASP A 36 5.61 -28.07 -4.66
N GLY A 37 5.68 -27.55 -3.43
CA GLY A 37 4.62 -26.77 -2.84
C GLY A 37 4.47 -25.36 -3.46
N PRO A 38 3.39 -24.63 -3.13
CA PRO A 38 3.09 -23.35 -3.75
C PRO A 38 4.16 -22.30 -3.45
N GLY A 39 4.60 -21.61 -4.51
CA GLY A 39 5.37 -20.37 -4.45
C GLY A 39 4.47 -19.17 -4.71
N ILE A 40 4.74 -18.41 -5.78
CA ILE A 40 3.97 -17.23 -6.18
C ILE A 40 3.41 -17.46 -7.58
N THR A 41 2.22 -16.96 -7.83
CA THR A 41 1.59 -16.91 -9.15
C THR A 41 1.62 -15.47 -9.66
N PHE A 42 1.88 -15.28 -10.94
CA PHE A 42 1.83 -13.99 -11.60
C PHE A 42 0.78 -14.00 -12.71
N ASP A 43 0.23 -12.84 -13.04
CA ASP A 43 -0.73 -12.67 -14.13
C ASP A 43 -0.06 -12.48 -15.50
N VAL A 44 1.25 -12.61 -15.56
CA VAL A 44 2.10 -12.54 -16.75
C VAL A 44 2.97 -13.79 -16.87
N ASP A 45 3.44 -14.07 -18.08
CA ASP A 45 4.43 -15.13 -18.32
C ASP A 45 5.77 -14.78 -17.64
N VAL A 46 6.40 -15.78 -17.04
CA VAL A 46 7.68 -15.62 -16.31
C VAL A 46 8.68 -16.65 -16.82
N ASP A 47 9.67 -16.22 -17.58
CA ASP A 47 10.74 -17.07 -18.12
C ASP A 47 10.19 -18.36 -18.77
N GLY A 48 9.16 -18.21 -19.62
CA GLY A 48 8.48 -19.30 -20.32
C GLY A 48 7.48 -20.11 -19.46
N HIS A 49 7.26 -19.73 -18.20
CA HIS A 49 6.19 -20.30 -17.39
C HIS A 49 4.91 -19.50 -17.59
N PRO A 50 3.77 -20.15 -17.91
CA PRO A 50 2.56 -19.44 -18.31
C PRO A 50 1.97 -18.55 -17.20
N ALA A 51 1.37 -17.43 -17.60
CA ALA A 51 0.59 -16.58 -16.73
C ALA A 51 -0.55 -17.36 -16.03
N TRP A 52 -0.80 -17.03 -14.76
CA TRP A 52 -1.84 -17.63 -13.91
C TRP A 52 -1.56 -19.07 -13.47
N GLU A 53 -0.44 -19.66 -13.88
CA GLU A 53 0.02 -20.94 -13.35
C GLU A 53 0.94 -20.72 -12.15
N PRO A 54 0.73 -21.43 -11.02
CA PRO A 54 1.57 -21.28 -9.84
C PRO A 54 3.01 -21.71 -10.11
N LEU A 55 3.97 -20.84 -9.84
CA LEU A 55 5.35 -21.30 -9.66
C LEU A 55 5.41 -22.16 -8.41
N THR A 56 6.07 -23.30 -8.47
CA THR A 56 6.42 -24.04 -7.25
C THR A 56 7.52 -23.31 -6.49
N LEU A 57 7.72 -23.63 -5.21
CA LEU A 57 8.78 -23.03 -4.41
C LEU A 57 10.17 -23.29 -5.00
N GLY A 58 10.39 -24.50 -5.56
CA GLY A 58 11.62 -24.86 -6.27
C GLY A 58 11.82 -24.02 -7.53
N MET A 59 10.78 -23.89 -8.37
CA MET A 59 10.83 -23.05 -9.56
C MET A 59 11.10 -21.59 -9.23
N LEU A 60 10.48 -21.07 -8.16
CA LEU A 60 10.71 -19.70 -7.69
C LEU A 60 12.16 -19.52 -7.25
N ARG A 61 12.70 -20.44 -6.44
CA ARG A 61 14.10 -20.42 -5.99
C ARG A 61 15.05 -20.41 -7.19
N ASP A 62 14.84 -21.28 -8.17
CA ASP A 62 15.74 -21.41 -9.30
C ASP A 62 15.73 -20.15 -10.18
N ARG A 63 14.57 -19.51 -10.39
CA ARG A 63 14.47 -18.24 -11.09
C ARG A 63 15.15 -17.09 -10.36
N VAL A 64 15.04 -17.07 -9.04
CA VAL A 64 15.75 -16.08 -8.20
C VAL A 64 17.26 -16.31 -8.25
N ALA A 65 17.72 -17.58 -8.14
CA ALA A 65 19.13 -17.94 -8.24
C ALA A 65 19.72 -17.63 -9.62
N ALA A 66 18.97 -17.86 -10.73
CA ALA A 66 19.37 -17.48 -12.07
C ALA A 66 19.66 -15.98 -12.17
N ARG A 67 18.72 -15.15 -11.70
CA ARG A 67 18.89 -13.69 -11.66
C ARG A 67 20.06 -13.25 -10.78
N ALA A 68 20.22 -13.87 -9.61
CA ALA A 68 21.35 -13.59 -8.73
C ALA A 68 22.69 -13.92 -9.39
N SER A 69 22.80 -15.07 -10.08
CA SER A 69 23.98 -15.45 -10.84
C SER A 69 24.30 -14.42 -11.94
N TRP A 70 23.29 -14.04 -12.73
CA TRP A 70 23.45 -13.06 -13.79
C TRP A 70 23.89 -11.69 -13.27
N LEU A 71 23.23 -11.18 -12.22
CA LEU A 71 23.54 -9.88 -11.61
C LEU A 71 24.95 -9.89 -11.01
N HIS A 72 25.33 -10.99 -10.33
CA HIS A 72 26.68 -11.16 -9.80
C HIS A 72 27.74 -11.10 -10.91
N SER A 73 27.47 -11.70 -12.07
CA SER A 73 28.40 -11.65 -13.23
C SER A 73 28.57 -10.23 -13.79
N ARG A 74 27.67 -9.31 -13.48
CA ARG A 74 27.73 -7.87 -13.83
C ARG A 74 28.37 -7.02 -12.74
N GLY A 75 28.95 -7.67 -11.71
CA GLY A 75 29.65 -6.99 -10.62
C GLY A 75 28.76 -6.47 -9.49
N ILE A 76 27.46 -6.82 -9.48
CA ILE A 76 26.56 -6.43 -8.39
C ILE A 76 26.81 -7.35 -7.19
N GLY A 77 26.99 -6.75 -6.02
CA GLY A 77 27.32 -7.43 -4.78
C GLY A 77 26.71 -6.79 -3.55
N PRO A 78 27.20 -7.19 -2.35
CA PRO A 78 26.66 -6.71 -1.08
C PRO A 78 26.68 -5.17 -0.95
N ARG A 79 25.55 -4.62 -0.48
CA ARG A 79 25.32 -3.18 -0.24
C ARG A 79 25.24 -2.29 -1.47
N ASP A 80 25.27 -2.85 -2.67
CA ASP A 80 25.06 -2.10 -3.90
C ASP A 80 23.59 -1.68 -4.05
N PRO A 81 23.26 -0.38 -4.11
CA PRO A 81 21.91 0.06 -4.44
C PRO A 81 21.66 -0.12 -5.93
N VAL A 82 20.60 -0.87 -6.27
CA VAL A 82 20.19 -1.13 -7.66
C VAL A 82 18.73 -0.75 -7.84
N ALA A 83 18.45 0.16 -8.75
CA ALA A 83 17.08 0.53 -9.08
C ALA A 83 16.40 -0.60 -9.86
N VAL A 84 15.13 -0.90 -9.54
CA VAL A 84 14.28 -1.81 -10.29
C VAL A 84 13.05 -1.02 -10.76
N TYR A 85 13.00 -0.74 -12.07
CA TYR A 85 11.96 0.08 -12.69
C TYR A 85 11.32 -0.68 -13.84
N ALA A 86 10.19 -1.35 -13.56
CA ALA A 86 9.49 -2.22 -14.48
C ALA A 86 7.97 -2.22 -14.24
N THR A 87 7.22 -2.68 -15.24
CA THR A 87 5.76 -2.83 -15.17
C THR A 87 5.35 -4.09 -14.41
N SER A 88 6.03 -5.19 -14.69
CA SER A 88 5.66 -6.52 -14.21
C SER A 88 5.95 -6.69 -12.73
N SER A 89 4.95 -7.16 -11.98
CA SER A 89 5.15 -7.57 -10.58
C SER A 89 6.16 -8.72 -10.47
N ALA A 90 6.23 -9.59 -11.47
CA ALA A 90 7.21 -10.67 -11.52
C ALA A 90 8.65 -10.12 -11.59
N ASP A 91 8.92 -9.18 -12.52
CA ASP A 91 10.24 -8.58 -12.64
C ASP A 91 10.66 -7.84 -11.37
N ILE A 92 9.73 -7.12 -10.76
CA ILE A 92 10.01 -6.40 -9.51
C ILE A 92 10.35 -7.38 -8.38
N LEU A 93 9.51 -8.39 -8.14
CA LEU A 93 9.68 -9.30 -6.99
C LEU A 93 10.82 -10.30 -7.18
N LEU A 94 11.02 -10.84 -8.39
CA LEU A 94 12.13 -11.75 -8.64
C LEU A 94 13.48 -11.04 -8.55
N ASN A 95 13.58 -9.81 -9.08
CA ASN A 95 14.81 -9.01 -8.94
C ASN A 95 14.99 -8.51 -7.50
N PHE A 96 13.91 -8.20 -6.75
CA PHE A 96 14.01 -7.94 -5.31
C PHE A 96 14.67 -9.12 -4.58
N MET A 97 14.16 -10.34 -4.77
CA MET A 97 14.71 -11.53 -4.12
C MET A 97 16.13 -11.87 -4.59
N ALA A 98 16.45 -11.65 -5.87
CA ALA A 98 17.78 -11.90 -6.41
C ALA A 98 18.84 -10.89 -5.89
N LEU A 99 18.47 -9.61 -5.79
CA LEU A 99 19.34 -8.59 -5.23
C LEU A 99 19.59 -8.83 -3.74
N THR A 100 18.54 -9.16 -2.99
CA THR A 100 18.71 -9.51 -1.56
C THR A 100 19.48 -10.83 -1.38
N TRP A 101 19.37 -11.78 -2.31
CA TRP A 101 20.23 -12.97 -2.34
C TRP A 101 21.71 -12.61 -2.35
N LEU A 102 22.08 -11.57 -3.09
CA LEU A 102 23.45 -11.05 -3.18
C LEU A 102 23.84 -10.12 -2.03
N GLY A 103 22.89 -9.73 -1.16
CA GLY A 103 23.08 -8.69 -0.16
C GLY A 103 23.07 -7.26 -0.73
N ALA A 104 22.72 -7.10 -2.00
CA ALA A 104 22.47 -5.80 -2.63
C ALA A 104 21.17 -5.16 -2.13
N ILE A 105 20.99 -3.87 -2.41
CA ILE A 105 19.85 -3.09 -1.92
C ILE A 105 18.93 -2.74 -3.08
N PRO A 106 17.86 -3.49 -3.33
CA PRO A 106 16.88 -3.16 -4.36
C PRO A 106 16.14 -1.85 -4.05
N ALA A 107 16.23 -0.88 -4.96
CA ALA A 107 15.42 0.34 -4.93
C ALA A 107 14.24 0.16 -5.88
N LEU A 108 13.10 -0.24 -5.32
CA LEU A 108 11.92 -0.62 -6.09
C LEU A 108 11.13 0.61 -6.51
N MET A 109 10.87 0.74 -7.81
CA MET A 109 10.18 1.89 -8.40
C MET A 109 8.85 1.45 -9.00
N ASN A 110 7.80 2.24 -8.75
CA ASN A 110 6.52 2.03 -9.40
C ASN A 110 6.62 2.37 -10.89
N GLY A 111 6.20 1.44 -11.76
CA GLY A 111 6.25 1.61 -13.21
C GLY A 111 5.42 2.78 -13.76
N ALA A 112 4.48 3.33 -12.98
CA ALA A 112 3.71 4.50 -13.36
C ALA A 112 4.43 5.86 -13.10
N ILE A 113 5.67 5.84 -12.60
CA ILE A 113 6.47 7.06 -12.43
C ILE A 113 6.91 7.55 -13.83
N PRO A 114 6.71 8.83 -14.20
CA PRO A 114 7.21 9.39 -15.45
C PRO A 114 8.74 9.28 -15.57
N GLY A 115 9.25 9.12 -16.81
CA GLY A 115 10.67 8.87 -17.07
C GLY A 115 11.62 9.93 -16.54
N ASP A 116 11.25 11.22 -16.64
CA ASP A 116 12.03 12.34 -16.11
C ASP A 116 12.17 12.31 -14.58
N ILE A 117 11.07 11.95 -13.90
CA ILE A 117 11.05 11.79 -12.43
C ILE A 117 11.83 10.54 -12.03
N ALA A 118 11.68 9.45 -12.79
CA ALA A 118 12.41 8.20 -12.57
C ALA A 118 13.92 8.42 -12.72
N ALA A 119 14.37 9.11 -13.77
CA ALA A 119 15.76 9.44 -13.99
C ALA A 119 16.34 10.26 -12.82
N GLY A 120 15.63 11.32 -12.39
CA GLY A 120 16.04 12.12 -11.22
C GLY A 120 16.09 11.30 -9.92
N TYR A 121 15.19 10.34 -9.74
CA TYR A 121 15.22 9.44 -8.60
C TYR A 121 16.42 8.50 -8.62
N ILE A 122 16.72 7.88 -9.78
CA ILE A 122 17.88 7.00 -10.00
C ILE A 122 19.19 7.73 -9.72
N GLN A 123 19.35 8.94 -10.27
CA GLN A 123 20.53 9.77 -10.01
C GLN A 123 20.72 10.07 -8.51
N ARG A 124 19.61 10.34 -7.79
CA ARG A 124 19.63 10.60 -6.34
C ARG A 124 20.02 9.37 -5.54
N LEU A 125 19.72 8.15 -5.99
CA LEU A 125 20.13 6.91 -5.33
C LEU A 125 21.64 6.76 -5.28
N ARG A 126 22.38 7.27 -6.28
CA ARG A 126 23.84 7.03 -6.43
C ARG A 126 24.16 5.55 -6.39
N GLY A 127 23.32 4.75 -7.10
CA GLY A 127 23.44 3.29 -7.12
C GLY A 127 24.51 2.79 -8.08
N THR A 128 24.51 1.46 -8.29
CA THR A 128 25.47 0.75 -9.15
C THR A 128 24.83 0.26 -10.46
N GLY A 129 23.50 0.31 -10.58
CA GLY A 129 22.80 -0.11 -11.80
C GLY A 129 21.30 0.12 -11.74
N VAL A 130 20.67 -0.08 -12.90
CA VAL A 130 19.22 -0.07 -13.08
C VAL A 130 18.81 -1.35 -13.79
N ILE A 131 17.79 -2.04 -13.27
CA ILE A 131 17.12 -3.17 -13.95
C ILE A 131 15.77 -2.64 -14.46
N THR A 132 15.48 -2.86 -15.74
CA THR A 132 14.30 -2.29 -16.38
C THR A 132 13.76 -3.21 -17.48
N ASP A 133 12.49 -3.12 -17.79
CA ASP A 133 11.91 -3.69 -19.00
C ASP A 133 12.12 -2.78 -20.23
N VAL A 134 11.73 -3.24 -21.41
CA VAL A 134 11.91 -2.49 -22.68
C VAL A 134 11.19 -1.14 -22.64
N ALA A 135 9.94 -1.12 -22.15
CA ALA A 135 9.13 0.11 -22.12
C ALA A 135 9.75 1.18 -21.21
N HIS A 136 10.22 0.78 -20.04
CA HIS A 136 10.85 1.71 -19.09
C HIS A 136 12.26 2.12 -19.51
N ARG A 137 12.98 1.27 -20.25
CA ARG A 137 14.24 1.65 -20.88
C ARG A 137 14.04 2.80 -21.88
N GLU A 138 12.95 2.75 -22.66
CA GLU A 138 12.60 3.84 -23.58
C GLU A 138 12.27 5.14 -22.83
N LEU A 139 11.53 5.06 -21.71
CA LEU A 139 11.24 6.22 -20.86
C LEU A 139 12.50 6.85 -20.26
N LEU A 140 13.54 6.07 -20.02
CA LEU A 140 14.84 6.53 -19.51
C LEU A 140 15.78 6.99 -20.63
N SER A 141 15.44 6.76 -21.90
CA SER A 141 16.28 7.16 -23.04
C SER A 141 16.49 8.67 -23.07
N GLY A 142 17.71 9.11 -23.34
CA GLY A 142 18.07 10.54 -23.34
C GLY A 142 18.41 11.13 -21.99
N HIS A 143 18.29 10.37 -20.90
CA HIS A 143 18.74 10.79 -19.56
C HIS A 143 20.10 10.16 -19.24
N ASP A 144 21.05 10.98 -18.78
CA ASP A 144 22.31 10.48 -18.23
C ASP A 144 22.07 9.98 -16.80
N LEU A 145 22.05 8.68 -16.62
CA LEU A 145 21.81 8.04 -15.31
C LEU A 145 23.09 7.85 -14.51
N GLY A 146 24.26 7.94 -15.14
CA GLY A 146 25.56 7.70 -14.52
C GLY A 146 25.84 6.25 -14.12
N VAL A 147 24.95 5.30 -14.48
CA VAL A 147 25.00 3.88 -14.13
C VAL A 147 24.53 3.00 -15.30
N PRO A 148 24.99 1.72 -15.40
CA PRO A 148 24.54 0.80 -16.43
C PRO A 148 23.04 0.48 -16.27
N VAL A 149 22.37 0.30 -17.41
CA VAL A 149 20.96 -0.13 -17.51
C VAL A 149 20.93 -1.56 -18.02
N HIS A 150 20.33 -2.43 -17.22
CA HIS A 150 20.21 -3.86 -17.46
C HIS A 150 18.78 -4.23 -17.86
N ASP A 151 18.63 -5.26 -18.69
CA ASP A 151 17.33 -5.77 -19.08
C ASP A 151 16.84 -6.83 -18.07
N ALA A 152 15.60 -6.67 -17.59
CA ALA A 152 15.00 -7.62 -16.65
C ALA A 152 14.83 -9.03 -17.24
N ALA A 153 14.56 -9.13 -18.55
CA ALA A 153 14.44 -10.41 -19.24
C ALA A 153 15.81 -11.11 -19.37
N GLU A 154 16.90 -10.36 -19.63
CA GLU A 154 18.25 -10.92 -19.65
C GLU A 154 18.65 -11.48 -18.28
N ALA A 155 18.24 -10.83 -17.17
CA ALA A 155 18.54 -11.32 -15.83
C ALA A 155 18.01 -12.75 -15.60
N GLY A 156 16.87 -13.11 -16.21
CA GLY A 156 16.29 -14.45 -16.15
C GLY A 156 17.12 -15.54 -16.87
N THR A 157 18.09 -15.18 -17.72
CA THR A 157 18.91 -16.14 -18.50
C THR A 157 20.13 -16.67 -17.75
N GLY A 158 20.37 -16.24 -16.51
CA GLY A 158 21.48 -16.72 -15.70
C GLY A 158 21.40 -18.22 -15.37
N ASP A 159 22.54 -18.80 -15.04
CA ASP A 159 22.63 -20.20 -14.60
C ASP A 159 22.41 -20.28 -13.08
N PRO A 160 21.32 -20.89 -12.60
CA PRO A 160 21.05 -20.97 -11.15
C PRO A 160 22.13 -21.76 -10.40
N GLY A 161 22.83 -22.71 -11.08
CA GLY A 161 23.92 -23.48 -10.49
C GLY A 161 25.20 -22.66 -10.23
N ARG A 162 25.29 -21.46 -10.81
CA ARG A 162 26.41 -20.52 -10.60
C ARG A 162 26.07 -19.37 -9.66
N ALA A 163 24.88 -19.37 -9.06
CA ALA A 163 24.55 -18.37 -8.06
C ALA A 163 25.54 -18.47 -6.87
N PRO A 164 26.06 -17.33 -6.38
CA PRO A 164 26.87 -17.35 -5.17
C PRO A 164 26.04 -17.82 -3.98
N ALA A 165 26.70 -18.18 -2.89
CA ALA A 165 26.02 -18.47 -1.63
C ALA A 165 25.14 -17.29 -1.23
N HIS A 166 23.93 -17.60 -0.69
CA HIS A 166 23.02 -16.57 -0.22
C HIS A 166 23.71 -15.69 0.85
N TYR A 167 23.60 -14.38 0.70
CA TYR A 167 24.15 -13.42 1.65
C TYR A 167 23.53 -13.61 3.03
N ARG A 168 24.37 -13.61 4.06
CA ARG A 168 23.90 -13.67 5.45
C ARG A 168 23.59 -12.27 5.96
N HIS A 169 22.31 -11.95 5.98
CA HIS A 169 21.84 -10.65 6.45
C HIS A 169 21.97 -10.48 7.96
N HIS A 170 22.36 -9.28 8.37
CA HIS A 170 22.17 -8.77 9.73
C HIS A 170 20.77 -8.12 9.84
N ALA A 171 20.21 -8.06 11.05
CA ALA A 171 18.88 -7.49 11.29
C ALA A 171 18.73 -6.05 10.75
N ASP A 172 19.79 -5.25 10.84
CA ASP A 172 19.79 -3.84 10.43
C ASP A 172 20.25 -3.60 8.99
N ASP A 173 20.64 -4.67 8.25
CA ASP A 173 21.03 -4.50 6.85
C ASP A 173 19.89 -3.92 6.04
N PRO A 174 20.12 -2.87 5.22
CA PRO A 174 19.12 -2.37 4.31
C PRO A 174 18.84 -3.43 3.24
N VAL A 175 17.57 -3.79 3.06
CA VAL A 175 17.14 -4.84 2.11
C VAL A 175 16.13 -4.33 1.09
N ALA A 176 15.62 -3.12 1.28
CA ALA A 176 14.77 -2.48 0.29
C ALA A 176 14.83 -0.96 0.44
N ILE A 177 14.78 -0.28 -0.69
CA ILE A 177 14.42 1.12 -0.77
C ILE A 177 13.09 1.17 -1.53
N THR A 178 12.04 1.63 -0.87
CA THR A 178 10.76 1.95 -1.52
C THR A 178 10.66 3.46 -1.67
N HIS A 179 9.69 3.95 -2.42
CA HIS A 179 9.49 5.39 -2.52
C HIS A 179 8.19 5.82 -1.85
N SER A 180 8.19 7.03 -1.29
CA SER A 180 6.95 7.64 -0.83
C SER A 180 6.01 7.90 -2.02
N SER A 181 4.70 7.98 -1.77
CA SER A 181 3.72 8.28 -2.83
C SER A 181 3.91 9.66 -3.49
N GLY A 182 4.85 10.46 -2.97
CA GLY A 182 5.37 11.72 -3.48
C GLY A 182 4.28 12.72 -3.87
N THR A 183 4.05 13.71 -3.03
CA THR A 183 3.24 14.89 -3.39
C THR A 183 4.04 15.91 -4.19
N THR A 184 5.38 15.78 -4.22
CA THR A 184 6.36 16.67 -4.85
C THR A 184 7.12 15.97 -5.98
N ARG A 185 8.00 16.69 -6.69
CA ARG A 185 8.63 16.28 -7.97
C ARG A 185 9.35 14.94 -7.95
N VAL A 186 10.27 14.70 -7.02
CA VAL A 186 11.01 13.43 -6.89
C VAL A 186 10.63 12.79 -5.57
N PRO A 187 10.13 11.52 -5.57
CA PRO A 187 9.74 10.83 -4.34
C PRO A 187 10.90 10.68 -3.35
N ALA A 188 10.59 10.62 -2.06
CA ALA A 188 11.59 10.27 -1.06
C ALA A 188 11.89 8.76 -1.10
N ALA A 189 13.16 8.40 -0.95
CA ALA A 189 13.65 7.03 -0.95
C ALA A 189 13.65 6.47 0.48
N VAL A 190 12.70 5.60 0.80
CA VAL A 190 12.45 5.07 2.15
C VAL A 190 13.20 3.76 2.34
N VAL A 191 14.09 3.71 3.34
CA VAL A 191 14.97 2.56 3.60
C VAL A 191 14.34 1.60 4.59
N HIS A 192 14.25 0.34 4.22
CA HIS A 192 13.80 -0.74 5.09
C HIS A 192 14.95 -1.69 5.43
N SER A 193 15.05 -2.09 6.71
CA SER A 193 16.01 -3.11 7.11
C SER A 193 15.44 -4.52 6.99
N HIS A 194 16.33 -5.51 7.04
CA HIS A 194 16.01 -6.93 7.02
C HIS A 194 14.96 -7.31 8.07
N SER A 195 15.09 -6.77 9.28
CA SER A 195 14.15 -7.02 10.37
C SER A 195 12.90 -6.15 10.31
N SER A 196 13.02 -4.85 9.96
CA SER A 196 11.92 -3.90 10.11
C SER A 196 10.74 -4.21 9.21
N ILE A 197 10.98 -4.45 7.91
CA ILE A 197 9.89 -4.75 6.96
C ILE A 197 9.29 -6.16 7.18
N PHE A 198 9.99 -7.05 7.90
CA PHE A 198 9.51 -8.39 8.26
C PHE A 198 8.84 -8.44 9.64
N ALA A 199 9.00 -7.41 10.46
CA ALA A 199 8.54 -7.41 11.84
C ALA A 199 7.04 -7.70 12.00
N ALA A 200 6.20 -7.13 11.11
CA ALA A 200 4.77 -7.40 11.13
C ALA A 200 4.42 -8.83 10.69
N VAL A 201 5.13 -9.39 9.71
CA VAL A 201 4.96 -10.80 9.30
C VAL A 201 5.22 -11.68 10.51
N ARG A 202 6.31 -11.46 11.23
CA ARG A 202 6.69 -12.23 12.43
C ARG A 202 5.65 -12.10 13.53
N ARG A 203 5.22 -10.88 13.89
CA ARG A 203 4.40 -10.63 15.08
C ARG A 203 2.90 -10.83 14.86
N VAL A 204 2.39 -10.57 13.67
CA VAL A 204 0.94 -10.61 13.40
C VAL A 204 0.55 -11.88 12.65
N HIS A 205 1.34 -12.25 11.66
CA HIS A 205 0.89 -13.21 10.66
C HIS A 205 1.42 -14.63 10.88
N LEU A 206 2.63 -14.80 11.43
CA LEU A 206 3.15 -16.13 11.75
C LEU A 206 2.47 -16.75 12.99
N GLU A 207 2.06 -15.93 13.95
CA GLU A 207 1.40 -16.39 15.17
C GLU A 207 -0.07 -16.79 14.94
N ALA A 208 -0.75 -16.19 13.96
CA ALA A 208 -2.14 -16.50 13.67
C ALA A 208 -2.30 -17.91 13.07
N ALA A 209 -2.88 -18.83 13.81
CA ALA A 209 -3.15 -20.21 13.35
C ALA A 209 -4.28 -20.24 12.30
N ARG A 210 -3.96 -19.98 11.03
CA ARG A 210 -4.91 -20.04 9.91
C ARG A 210 -4.60 -21.23 9.01
N ALA A 211 -5.65 -21.81 8.41
CA ALA A 211 -5.49 -22.76 7.32
C ALA A 211 -4.81 -22.07 6.11
N ALA A 212 -4.21 -22.89 5.24
CA ALA A 212 -3.73 -22.38 3.96
C ALA A 212 -4.87 -21.63 3.23
N GLU A 213 -4.59 -20.41 2.82
CA GLU A 213 -5.55 -19.55 2.14
C GLU A 213 -5.06 -19.29 0.71
N ARG A 214 -6.00 -18.92 -0.14
CA ARG A 214 -5.73 -18.44 -1.48
C ARG A 214 -5.87 -16.93 -1.49
N THR A 215 -4.82 -16.21 -1.86
CA THR A 215 -4.79 -14.76 -1.73
C THR A 215 -4.50 -14.06 -3.06
N LEU A 216 -5.05 -12.87 -3.22
CA LEU A 216 -4.86 -11.99 -4.37
C LEU A 216 -4.29 -10.67 -3.88
N CYS A 217 -3.17 -10.24 -4.44
CA CYS A 217 -2.57 -8.94 -4.17
C CYS A 217 -2.73 -8.02 -5.38
N VAL A 218 -3.41 -6.90 -5.17
CA VAL A 218 -3.55 -5.82 -6.17
C VAL A 218 -2.74 -4.57 -5.79
N MET A 219 -1.94 -4.66 -4.73
CA MET A 219 -1.02 -3.60 -4.35
C MET A 219 0.23 -3.63 -5.24
N PRO A 220 0.85 -2.49 -5.57
CA PRO A 220 2.08 -2.47 -6.35
C PRO A 220 3.20 -3.28 -5.70
N ALA A 221 3.86 -4.14 -6.46
CA ALA A 221 4.98 -4.95 -6.01
C ALA A 221 6.17 -4.09 -5.51
N ALA A 222 6.33 -2.89 -6.07
CA ALA A 222 7.35 -1.93 -5.67
C ALA A 222 7.07 -1.23 -4.32
N HIS A 223 5.92 -1.46 -3.71
CA HIS A 223 5.55 -0.87 -2.42
C HIS A 223 5.92 -1.82 -1.27
N ALA A 224 6.21 -1.27 -0.07
CA ALA A 224 6.48 -2.08 1.12
C ALA A 224 5.38 -3.12 1.39
N ALA A 225 4.10 -2.77 1.20
CA ALA A 225 2.98 -3.68 1.35
C ALA A 225 3.01 -4.86 0.35
N GLY A 226 3.52 -4.65 -0.88
CA GLY A 226 3.74 -5.72 -1.85
C GLY A 226 4.81 -6.72 -1.39
N ILE A 227 5.93 -6.22 -0.87
CA ILE A 227 6.97 -7.07 -0.29
C ILE A 227 6.42 -7.87 0.90
N ILE A 228 5.72 -7.22 1.83
CA ILE A 228 5.16 -7.85 3.02
C ILE A 228 4.13 -8.93 2.64
N SER A 229 3.23 -8.67 1.68
CA SER A 229 2.23 -9.65 1.25
C SER A 229 2.87 -10.90 0.63
N THR A 230 3.96 -10.72 -0.13
CA THR A 230 4.76 -11.80 -0.69
C THR A 230 5.38 -12.67 0.40
N GLN A 231 6.03 -12.04 1.38
CA GLN A 231 6.65 -12.74 2.51
C GLN A 231 5.62 -13.46 3.38
N LEU A 232 4.48 -12.80 3.62
CA LEU A 232 3.35 -13.39 4.33
C LEU A 232 2.85 -14.65 3.62
N ALA A 233 2.70 -14.60 2.30
CA ALA A 233 2.25 -15.74 1.51
C ALA A 233 3.26 -16.89 1.55
N LEU A 234 4.54 -16.61 1.37
CA LEU A 234 5.61 -17.62 1.44
C LEU A 234 5.68 -18.29 2.82
N CYS A 235 5.71 -17.48 3.88
CA CYS A 235 5.86 -17.99 5.25
C CYS A 235 4.61 -18.75 5.75
N ASN A 236 3.41 -18.35 5.33
CA ASN A 236 2.16 -19.04 5.67
C ASN A 236 1.77 -20.12 4.65
N ARG A 237 2.56 -20.30 3.59
CA ARG A 237 2.30 -21.28 2.52
C ARG A 237 0.96 -21.06 1.83
N HIS A 238 0.57 -19.78 1.62
CA HIS A 238 -0.61 -19.43 0.86
C HIS A 238 -0.39 -19.59 -0.64
N GLU A 239 -1.42 -19.99 -1.39
CA GLU A 239 -1.46 -19.78 -2.83
C GLU A 239 -1.66 -18.28 -3.07
N HIS A 240 -0.71 -17.63 -3.73
CA HIS A 240 -0.68 -16.17 -3.83
C HIS A 240 -0.55 -15.72 -5.27
N LEU A 241 -1.52 -14.94 -5.74
CA LEU A 241 -1.48 -14.29 -7.04
C LEU A 241 -1.14 -12.81 -6.87
N PHE A 242 -0.15 -12.37 -7.62
CA PHE A 242 0.18 -10.96 -7.81
C PHE A 242 -0.32 -10.46 -9.16
N LEU A 243 -1.10 -9.36 -9.14
CA LEU A 243 -1.49 -8.67 -10.37
C LEU A 243 -0.45 -7.61 -10.74
N SER A 244 -0.03 -7.60 -12.01
CA SER A 244 0.91 -6.62 -12.57
C SER A 244 0.25 -5.32 -13.02
N ALA A 245 -1.06 -5.24 -12.97
CA ALA A 245 -1.89 -4.24 -13.63
C ALA A 245 -1.70 -2.78 -13.18
N GLN A 246 -0.63 -2.46 -12.49
CA GLN A 246 -0.46 -1.16 -11.88
C GLN A 246 0.51 -0.25 -12.65
N GLY A 247 0.99 -0.69 -13.78
CA GLY A 247 1.90 0.04 -14.65
C GLY A 247 1.22 0.86 -15.74
N GLY A 248 0.15 1.60 -15.43
CA GLY A 248 -0.40 2.59 -16.37
C GLY A 248 -1.59 2.15 -17.22
N ASP A 249 -1.87 0.87 -17.37
CA ASP A 249 -3.10 0.43 -18.03
C ASP A 249 -4.28 0.41 -17.05
N ARG A 250 -4.88 1.58 -16.85
CA ARG A 250 -6.14 1.76 -16.12
C ARG A 250 -7.33 1.13 -16.85
N SER A 251 -7.15 0.61 -18.07
CA SER A 251 -8.22 -0.03 -18.81
C SER A 251 -8.81 -1.23 -18.06
N ARG A 252 -8.02 -1.85 -17.16
CA ARG A 252 -8.49 -2.94 -16.30
C ARG A 252 -9.19 -2.45 -15.03
N GLY A 253 -8.79 -1.35 -14.41
CA GLY A 253 -9.42 -0.76 -13.22
C GLY A 253 -10.06 -1.76 -12.26
N GLY A 254 -11.14 -1.38 -11.60
CA GLY A 254 -11.91 -2.25 -10.71
C GLY A 254 -12.53 -3.46 -11.42
N ALA A 255 -12.91 -3.36 -12.71
CA ALA A 255 -13.45 -4.48 -13.48
C ALA A 255 -12.43 -5.62 -13.61
N GLY A 256 -11.18 -5.30 -13.96
CA GLY A 256 -10.11 -6.31 -14.07
C GLY A 256 -9.80 -7.00 -12.75
N VAL A 257 -9.90 -6.28 -11.62
CA VAL A 257 -9.76 -6.88 -10.29
C VAL A 257 -10.92 -7.85 -10.01
N LEU A 258 -12.16 -7.50 -10.35
CA LEU A 258 -13.33 -8.38 -10.21
C LEU A 258 -13.17 -9.64 -11.07
N ASP A 259 -12.73 -9.50 -12.33
CA ASP A 259 -12.47 -10.63 -13.22
C ASP A 259 -11.38 -11.56 -12.66
N ALA A 260 -10.32 -10.98 -12.06
CA ALA A 260 -9.29 -11.74 -11.39
C ALA A 260 -9.81 -12.49 -10.15
N ILE A 261 -10.70 -11.87 -9.37
CA ILE A 261 -11.34 -12.53 -8.21
C ILE A 261 -12.18 -13.71 -8.67
N GLU A 262 -13.01 -13.56 -9.71
CA GLU A 262 -13.84 -14.64 -10.25
C GLU A 262 -12.99 -15.79 -10.81
N ARG A 263 -11.92 -15.48 -11.53
CA ARG A 263 -10.99 -16.47 -12.10
C ARG A 263 -10.15 -17.18 -11.05
N TRP A 264 -9.50 -16.42 -10.17
CA TRP A 264 -8.56 -16.95 -9.18
C TRP A 264 -9.24 -17.51 -7.95
N ARG A 265 -10.47 -17.04 -7.61
CA ARG A 265 -11.28 -17.43 -6.43
C ARG A 265 -10.52 -17.30 -5.11
N PRO A 266 -9.95 -16.11 -4.80
CA PRO A 266 -9.22 -15.89 -3.56
C PRO A 266 -10.15 -15.92 -2.34
N THR A 267 -9.60 -16.31 -1.18
CA THR A 267 -10.25 -16.15 0.13
C THR A 267 -9.90 -14.80 0.77
N GLY A 268 -8.75 -14.23 0.42
CA GLY A 268 -8.29 -12.91 0.87
C GLY A 268 -7.82 -12.04 -0.29
N VAL A 269 -8.20 -10.77 -0.28
CA VAL A 269 -7.79 -9.78 -1.29
C VAL A 269 -7.08 -8.63 -0.59
N TYR A 270 -5.87 -8.30 -1.04
CA TYR A 270 -5.04 -7.21 -0.51
C TYR A 270 -5.07 -6.03 -1.47
N GLY A 271 -5.43 -4.84 -0.98
CA GLY A 271 -5.50 -3.63 -1.79
C GLY A 271 -5.34 -2.35 -0.98
N PHE A 272 -5.35 -1.23 -1.67
CA PHE A 272 -5.39 0.11 -1.09
C PHE A 272 -6.80 0.69 -1.12
N ALA A 273 -7.06 1.77 -0.38
CA ALA A 273 -8.35 2.45 -0.35
C ALA A 273 -8.91 2.76 -1.75
N VAL A 274 -8.04 3.13 -2.70
CA VAL A 274 -8.41 3.35 -4.10
C VAL A 274 -8.96 2.09 -4.78
N THR A 275 -8.43 0.92 -4.47
CA THR A 275 -8.96 -0.36 -5.00
C THR A 275 -10.40 -0.55 -4.56
N TRP A 276 -10.70 -0.24 -3.32
CA TRP A 276 -12.03 -0.43 -2.75
C TRP A 276 -13.05 0.58 -3.31
N SER A 277 -12.64 1.83 -3.51
CA SER A 277 -13.49 2.81 -4.20
C SER A 277 -13.79 2.39 -5.64
N GLU A 278 -12.81 1.85 -6.36
CA GLU A 278 -12.98 1.32 -7.72
C GLU A 278 -13.93 0.10 -7.76
N LEU A 279 -13.79 -0.85 -6.83
CA LEU A 279 -14.70 -2.01 -6.75
C LEU A 279 -16.13 -1.59 -6.38
N ALA A 280 -16.27 -0.61 -5.48
CA ALA A 280 -17.56 -0.12 -5.02
C ALA A 280 -18.39 0.61 -6.11
N ARG A 281 -17.78 0.86 -7.29
CA ARG A 281 -18.48 1.42 -8.47
C ARG A 281 -19.41 0.42 -9.14
N PHE A 282 -19.13 -0.88 -8.97
CA PHE A 282 -19.86 -1.97 -9.62
C PHE A 282 -20.99 -2.49 -8.73
N ASN A 283 -22.00 -3.11 -9.36
CA ASN A 283 -22.98 -3.90 -8.64
C ASN A 283 -22.36 -5.24 -8.23
N LEU A 284 -21.79 -5.29 -7.01
CA LEU A 284 -21.10 -6.47 -6.53
C LEU A 284 -21.98 -7.71 -6.36
N ALA A 285 -23.31 -7.53 -6.33
CA ALA A 285 -24.25 -8.66 -6.27
C ALA A 285 -24.35 -9.41 -7.61
N GLU A 286 -23.95 -8.82 -8.71
CA GLU A 286 -23.92 -9.44 -10.04
C GLU A 286 -22.61 -10.19 -10.32
N ARG A 287 -21.65 -10.17 -9.38
CA ARG A 287 -20.33 -10.79 -9.51
C ARG A 287 -20.19 -11.99 -8.57
N ASP A 288 -19.49 -13.05 -9.02
CA ASP A 288 -19.21 -14.20 -8.16
C ASP A 288 -18.06 -13.93 -7.18
N LEU A 289 -18.38 -13.29 -6.08
CA LEU A 289 -17.46 -13.01 -4.97
C LEU A 289 -17.57 -14.04 -3.84
N SER A 290 -18.24 -15.18 -4.07
CA SER A 290 -18.55 -16.19 -3.05
C SER A 290 -17.31 -16.83 -2.39
N SER A 291 -16.14 -16.75 -3.03
CA SER A 291 -14.86 -17.21 -2.47
C SER A 291 -14.28 -16.25 -1.43
N VAL A 292 -14.56 -14.95 -1.57
CA VAL A 292 -13.93 -13.91 -0.75
C VAL A 292 -14.46 -13.95 0.68
N ARG A 293 -13.55 -14.08 1.63
CA ARG A 293 -13.82 -14.07 3.08
C ARG A 293 -13.33 -12.78 3.72
N MET A 294 -12.28 -12.17 3.15
CA MET A 294 -11.60 -11.06 3.78
C MET A 294 -10.99 -10.10 2.76
N TRP A 295 -11.18 -8.81 2.99
CA TRP A 295 -10.52 -7.70 2.32
C TRP A 295 -9.51 -7.09 3.28
N PHE A 296 -8.30 -6.82 2.82
CA PHE A 296 -7.24 -6.20 3.59
C PHE A 296 -6.87 -4.86 2.99
N ASN A 297 -7.16 -3.80 3.71
CA ASN A 297 -6.80 -2.44 3.37
C ASN A 297 -5.56 -1.98 4.12
N THR A 298 -4.74 -1.20 3.44
CA THR A 298 -3.63 -0.44 4.04
C THR A 298 -3.36 0.82 3.23
N GLY A 299 -2.51 1.68 3.76
CA GLY A 299 -2.01 2.87 3.08
C GLY A 299 -2.86 4.11 3.28
N ASP A 300 -4.18 4.01 3.29
CA ASP A 300 -5.12 5.07 3.64
C ASP A 300 -6.37 4.45 4.25
N CYS A 301 -7.09 5.21 5.09
CA CYS A 301 -8.35 4.76 5.67
C CYS A 301 -9.44 4.71 4.59
N ALA A 302 -10.13 3.58 4.47
CA ALA A 302 -11.22 3.42 3.53
C ALA A 302 -12.49 4.15 4.00
N HIS A 303 -13.28 4.68 3.05
CA HIS A 303 -14.56 5.31 3.36
C HIS A 303 -15.63 4.28 3.71
N GLU A 304 -16.45 4.58 4.71
CA GLU A 304 -17.56 3.72 5.14
C GLU A 304 -18.46 3.29 3.99
N ALA A 305 -18.79 4.19 3.07
CA ALA A 305 -19.65 3.92 1.92
C ALA A 305 -19.12 2.77 1.04
N HIS A 306 -17.80 2.68 0.88
CA HIS A 306 -17.14 1.61 0.12
C HIS A 306 -17.06 0.31 0.94
N VAL A 307 -16.64 0.41 2.21
CA VAL A 307 -16.51 -0.74 3.11
C VAL A 307 -17.84 -1.48 3.27
N ARG A 308 -18.96 -0.76 3.44
CA ARG A 308 -20.29 -1.37 3.56
C ARG A 308 -20.69 -2.22 2.35
N LYS A 309 -20.36 -1.78 1.14
CA LYS A 309 -20.61 -2.56 -0.09
C LYS A 309 -19.77 -3.85 -0.12
N LEU A 310 -18.49 -3.76 0.26
CA LEU A 310 -17.58 -4.90 0.24
C LEU A 310 -17.94 -5.95 1.30
N VAL A 311 -18.25 -5.55 2.53
CA VAL A 311 -18.63 -6.49 3.58
C VAL A 311 -19.99 -7.17 3.34
N ALA A 312 -20.84 -6.57 2.52
CA ALA A 312 -22.10 -7.19 2.08
C ALA A 312 -21.87 -8.33 1.06
N ALA A 313 -20.75 -8.29 0.33
CA ALA A 313 -20.36 -9.31 -0.63
C ALA A 313 -19.57 -10.45 0.02
N GLY A 314 -19.45 -11.59 -0.68
CA GLY A 314 -18.65 -12.72 -0.24
C GLY A 314 -19.26 -13.54 0.90
N ARG A 315 -18.42 -14.26 1.64
CA ARG A 315 -18.82 -15.11 2.76
C ARG A 315 -17.71 -15.14 3.81
N HIS A 316 -18.06 -15.35 5.09
CA HIS A 316 -17.07 -15.56 6.13
C HIS A 316 -17.44 -16.72 7.06
N LEU A 317 -16.45 -17.23 7.79
CA LEU A 317 -16.67 -18.24 8.81
C LEU A 317 -17.23 -17.59 10.09
N ALA A 318 -18.41 -18.02 10.50
CA ALA A 318 -18.98 -17.74 11.80
C ALA A 318 -19.00 -19.02 12.64
N TYR A 319 -18.85 -18.88 13.96
CA TYR A 319 -18.93 -20.02 14.88
C TYR A 319 -20.33 -20.10 15.51
N SER A 320 -21.00 -21.23 15.30
CA SER A 320 -22.22 -21.59 15.98
C SER A 320 -21.92 -22.65 17.04
N ARG A 321 -22.52 -22.53 18.24
CA ARG A 321 -22.38 -23.56 19.29
C ARG A 321 -22.92 -24.93 18.86
N GLU A 322 -23.95 -24.95 17.99
CA GLU A 322 -24.60 -26.16 17.52
C GLU A 322 -23.93 -26.77 16.27
N LYS A 323 -23.44 -25.94 15.37
CA LYS A 323 -22.95 -26.36 14.02
C LYS A 323 -21.44 -26.22 13.83
N GLY A 324 -20.71 -25.74 14.84
CA GLY A 324 -19.28 -25.41 14.69
C GLY A 324 -19.06 -24.23 13.73
N ALA A 325 -18.01 -24.31 12.91
CA ALA A 325 -17.70 -23.30 11.92
C ALA A 325 -18.64 -23.43 10.70
N VAL A 326 -19.39 -22.37 10.39
CA VAL A 326 -20.30 -22.30 9.24
C VAL A 326 -19.99 -21.08 8.38
N LEU A 327 -20.10 -21.22 7.06
CA LEU A 327 -20.00 -20.10 6.13
C LEU A 327 -21.33 -19.35 6.11
N VAL A 328 -21.27 -18.07 6.44
CA VAL A 328 -22.43 -17.15 6.39
C VAL A 328 -22.21 -16.08 5.32
N PRO A 329 -23.29 -15.49 4.75
CA PRO A 329 -23.20 -14.37 3.83
C PRO A 329 -22.46 -13.17 4.42
N GLY A 330 -21.79 -12.42 3.55
CA GLY A 330 -21.00 -11.25 3.91
C GLY A 330 -19.56 -11.61 4.27
N SER A 331 -18.64 -10.75 3.89
CA SER A 331 -17.21 -10.88 4.16
C SER A 331 -16.77 -10.01 5.33
N LYS A 332 -15.48 -10.04 5.65
CA LYS A 332 -14.83 -9.17 6.64
C LYS A 332 -13.93 -8.18 5.92
N PHE A 333 -13.80 -6.99 6.46
CA PHE A 333 -12.89 -5.98 5.96
C PHE A 333 -11.95 -5.56 7.10
N ILE A 334 -10.65 -5.80 6.93
CA ILE A 334 -9.63 -5.33 7.85
C ILE A 334 -9.12 -4.00 7.29
N ASP A 335 -9.34 -2.94 8.06
CA ASP A 335 -8.86 -1.60 7.73
C ASP A 335 -7.64 -1.25 8.58
N GLY A 336 -6.71 -0.52 7.96
CA GLY A 336 -5.52 -0.02 8.61
C GLY A 336 -4.88 1.09 7.80
N ILE A 337 -4.45 2.14 8.48
CA ILE A 337 -3.69 3.23 7.88
C ILE A 337 -2.19 2.96 7.98
N GLY A 338 -1.46 3.26 6.92
CA GLY A 338 -0.01 3.08 6.87
C GLY A 338 0.66 3.87 5.77
N SER A 339 1.97 3.97 5.85
CA SER A 339 2.83 4.58 4.82
C SER A 339 4.05 3.70 4.58
N SER A 340 4.84 4.03 3.54
CA SER A 340 6.12 3.37 3.32
C SER A 340 7.01 3.46 4.56
N GLU A 341 7.02 4.61 5.22
CA GLU A 341 7.84 4.87 6.41
C GLU A 341 7.38 4.09 7.65
N MET A 342 6.09 3.83 7.78
CA MET A 342 5.56 2.99 8.85
C MET A 342 5.89 1.50 8.65
N GLY A 343 6.23 1.11 7.41
CA GLY A 343 6.47 -0.28 7.02
C GLY A 343 5.20 -1.14 7.07
N HIS A 344 4.46 -1.07 8.16
CA HIS A 344 3.16 -1.71 8.35
C HIS A 344 2.21 -0.76 9.07
N SER A 345 0.90 -1.00 8.98
CA SER A 345 -0.08 -0.25 9.78
C SER A 345 0.22 -0.39 11.27
N GLY A 346 0.17 0.74 11.99
CA GLY A 346 0.22 0.75 13.46
C GLY A 346 -1.12 0.40 14.11
N PHE A 347 -2.21 0.37 13.35
CA PHE A 347 -3.59 0.21 13.82
C PHE A 347 -4.30 -0.90 13.07
N HIS A 348 -5.37 -1.42 13.66
CA HIS A 348 -6.27 -2.35 13.00
C HIS A 348 -7.69 -2.23 13.51
N VAL A 349 -8.64 -2.34 12.59
CA VAL A 349 -10.06 -2.55 12.86
C VAL A 349 -10.62 -3.56 11.87
N MET A 350 -11.59 -4.36 12.31
CA MET A 350 -12.29 -5.30 11.45
C MET A 350 -13.76 -4.92 11.36
N HIS A 351 -14.20 -4.68 10.13
CA HIS A 351 -15.60 -4.43 9.81
C HIS A 351 -16.29 -5.68 9.30
N THR A 352 -17.56 -5.82 9.62
CA THR A 352 -18.48 -6.85 9.15
C THR A 352 -19.80 -6.16 8.77
N SER A 353 -20.76 -6.91 8.24
CA SER A 353 -22.11 -6.37 7.95
C SER A 353 -22.85 -5.82 9.19
N THR A 354 -22.41 -6.19 10.40
CA THR A 354 -23.01 -5.72 11.67
C THR A 354 -22.17 -4.69 12.40
N SER A 355 -21.05 -4.27 11.84
CA SER A 355 -20.20 -3.24 12.45
C SER A 355 -20.90 -1.87 12.46
N ASN A 356 -20.64 -1.10 13.52
CA ASN A 356 -21.17 0.25 13.71
C ASN A 356 -20.10 1.31 14.00
N ARG A 357 -18.82 0.92 14.10
CA ARG A 357 -17.69 1.85 14.28
C ARG A 357 -17.08 2.19 12.93
N TYR A 358 -17.59 3.25 12.35
CA TYR A 358 -17.15 3.83 11.09
C TYR A 358 -16.67 5.27 11.29
N GLY A 359 -16.82 6.13 10.31
CA GLY A 359 -16.42 7.54 10.39
C GLY A 359 -14.89 7.69 10.42
N ARG A 360 -14.20 6.94 9.57
CA ARG A 360 -12.72 6.87 9.45
C ARG A 360 -12.04 6.33 10.72
N CYS A 361 -12.72 5.43 11.45
CA CYS A 361 -12.11 4.67 12.55
C CYS A 361 -11.04 3.74 12.00
N VAL A 362 -9.80 3.89 12.45
CA VAL A 362 -8.67 3.01 12.11
C VAL A 362 -8.39 1.96 13.18
N GLY A 363 -9.21 1.94 14.23
CA GLY A 363 -9.17 0.92 15.29
C GLY A 363 -8.25 1.24 16.45
N LYS A 364 -7.65 0.20 17.00
CA LYS A 364 -6.71 0.28 18.12
C LYS A 364 -5.29 -0.02 17.63
N PRO A 365 -4.26 0.48 18.31
CA PRO A 365 -2.88 0.12 18.02
C PRO A 365 -2.67 -1.40 18.15
N TYR A 366 -1.80 -1.94 17.29
CA TYR A 366 -1.22 -3.26 17.56
C TYR A 366 -0.35 -3.22 18.82
N ASP A 367 -0.16 -4.35 19.47
CA ASP A 367 0.65 -4.50 20.70
C ASP A 367 2.13 -4.14 20.52
N PHE A 368 2.63 -4.17 19.29
CA PHE A 368 3.99 -3.77 18.93
C PHE A 368 4.13 -2.28 18.57
N ALA A 369 3.03 -1.51 18.52
CA ALA A 369 3.02 -0.11 18.15
C ALA A 369 2.66 0.78 19.34
N GLU A 370 3.59 1.65 19.74
CA GLU A 370 3.33 2.71 20.71
C GLU A 370 2.93 3.97 19.95
N ILE A 371 1.73 4.49 20.23
CA ILE A 371 1.13 5.63 19.53
C ILE A 371 0.93 6.78 20.51
N ALA A 372 1.35 7.97 20.10
CA ALA A 372 1.05 9.24 20.77
C ALA A 372 0.45 10.24 19.78
N LEU A 373 -0.37 11.16 20.26
CA LEU A 373 -0.92 12.26 19.47
C LEU A 373 -0.32 13.57 20.00
N PHE A 374 0.34 14.34 19.14
CA PHE A 374 1.04 15.55 19.52
C PHE A 374 0.32 16.80 19.02
N ASP A 375 0.23 17.79 19.88
CA ASP A 375 -0.24 19.13 19.53
C ASP A 375 0.67 19.75 18.46
N LEU A 376 0.06 20.47 17.51
CA LEU A 376 0.78 21.04 16.37
C LEU A 376 1.60 22.30 16.73
N GLU A 377 1.26 22.96 17.83
CA GLU A 377 1.90 24.21 18.25
C GLU A 377 3.05 23.98 19.20
N ASP A 378 2.81 23.22 20.29
CA ASP A 378 3.79 23.03 21.35
C ASP A 378 4.44 21.64 21.41
N GLY A 379 3.94 20.69 20.60
CA GLY A 379 4.45 19.32 20.53
C GLY A 379 4.23 18.50 21.81
N THR A 380 3.32 18.92 22.70
CA THR A 380 2.92 18.10 23.84
C THR A 380 1.87 17.07 23.44
N GLU A 381 1.71 16.01 24.24
CA GLU A 381 0.69 14.99 23.97
C GLU A 381 -0.70 15.56 24.27
N VAL A 382 -1.64 15.38 23.31
CA VAL A 382 -3.01 15.86 23.44
C VAL A 382 -3.89 14.90 24.23
N PRO A 383 -4.91 15.41 24.98
CA PRO A 383 -5.88 14.58 25.69
C PRO A 383 -6.81 13.84 24.74
N VAL A 384 -7.58 12.88 25.30
CA VAL A 384 -8.66 12.17 24.61
C VAL A 384 -9.65 13.16 23.99
N GLY A 385 -10.11 12.88 22.79
CA GLY A 385 -11.05 13.70 22.02
C GLY A 385 -10.41 14.87 21.26
N LYS A 386 -9.17 15.28 21.57
CA LYS A 386 -8.45 16.33 20.84
C LYS A 386 -7.67 15.76 19.67
N VAL A 387 -7.72 16.45 18.52
CA VAL A 387 -6.93 16.10 17.35
C VAL A 387 -5.47 16.46 17.57
N GLY A 388 -4.56 15.54 17.21
CA GLY A 388 -3.12 15.74 17.21
C GLY A 388 -2.44 15.01 16.06
N GLN A 389 -1.18 15.35 15.83
CA GLN A 389 -0.33 14.64 14.87
C GLN A 389 0.13 13.30 15.44
N VAL A 390 -0.02 12.25 14.64
CA VAL A 390 0.35 10.90 15.05
C VAL A 390 1.88 10.74 15.11
N GLY A 391 2.36 10.33 16.27
CA GLY A 391 3.68 9.80 16.50
C GLY A 391 3.61 8.29 16.72
N MET A 392 4.52 7.55 16.11
CA MET A 392 4.60 6.09 16.20
C MET A 392 6.00 5.63 16.57
N LYS A 393 6.10 4.70 17.54
CA LYS A 393 7.26 3.84 17.74
C LYS A 393 6.87 2.41 17.43
N SER A 394 7.64 1.74 16.61
CA SER A 394 7.34 0.38 16.19
C SER A 394 8.60 -0.27 15.61
N PRO A 395 8.77 -1.59 15.75
CA PRO A 395 9.82 -2.33 15.07
C PRO A 395 9.64 -2.39 13.55
N THR A 396 8.46 -1.99 13.03
CA THR A 396 8.16 -1.98 11.59
C THR A 396 8.65 -0.72 10.88
N LEU A 397 9.02 0.32 11.63
CA LEU A 397 9.42 1.60 11.05
C LEU A 397 10.62 1.47 10.12
N ALA A 398 10.54 2.17 9.00
CA ALA A 398 11.68 2.39 8.12
C ALA A 398 12.86 3.02 8.89
N VAL A 399 14.07 2.70 8.46
CA VAL A 399 15.29 3.22 9.08
C VAL A 399 15.40 4.74 8.91
N GLY A 400 14.98 5.23 7.72
CA GLY A 400 14.98 6.64 7.36
C GLY A 400 14.93 6.82 5.85
N TYR A 401 15.45 7.95 5.37
CA TYR A 401 15.50 8.27 3.95
C TYR A 401 16.91 8.14 3.40
N TRP A 402 17.04 7.46 2.26
CA TRP A 402 18.31 7.27 1.58
C TRP A 402 18.88 8.60 1.09
N ASN A 403 20.13 8.87 1.44
CA ASN A 403 20.84 10.13 1.12
C ASN A 403 20.12 11.41 1.60
N ASP A 404 19.24 11.32 2.62
CA ASP A 404 18.51 12.47 3.17
C ASP A 404 18.37 12.37 4.70
N SER A 405 19.48 12.60 5.40
CA SER A 405 19.50 12.59 6.86
C SER A 405 18.66 13.74 7.45
N VAL A 406 18.59 14.88 6.77
CA VAL A 406 17.81 16.04 7.24
C VAL A 406 16.33 15.67 7.27
N ALA A 407 15.78 15.09 6.21
CA ALA A 407 14.41 14.61 6.21
C ALA A 407 14.19 13.53 7.29
N THR A 408 15.15 12.61 7.44
CA THR A 408 15.09 11.56 8.48
C THR A 408 14.94 12.15 9.88
N PHE A 409 15.74 13.16 10.23
CA PHE A 409 15.68 13.78 11.55
C PHE A 409 14.44 14.66 11.76
N ARG A 410 13.98 15.38 10.72
CA ARG A 410 12.78 16.23 10.79
C ARG A 410 11.49 15.46 11.07
N THR A 411 11.46 14.16 10.76
CA THR A 411 10.29 13.30 11.04
C THR A 411 10.34 12.68 12.43
N ARG A 412 11.26 13.10 13.32
CA ARG A 412 11.39 12.53 14.66
C ARG A 412 11.03 13.56 15.74
N HIS A 413 10.23 13.12 16.70
CA HIS A 413 9.85 13.93 17.87
C HIS A 413 9.80 13.02 19.10
N ARG A 414 10.57 13.32 20.15
CA ARG A 414 10.63 12.53 21.41
C ARG A 414 10.82 11.02 21.18
N GLY A 415 11.57 10.63 20.15
CA GLY A 415 11.78 9.23 19.77
C GLY A 415 10.66 8.60 18.94
N TYR A 416 9.56 9.30 18.71
CA TYR A 416 8.51 8.88 17.77
C TYR A 416 8.83 9.31 16.35
N TYR A 417 8.39 8.51 15.39
CA TYR A 417 8.26 8.92 14.01
C TYR A 417 6.93 9.66 13.83
N LEU A 418 6.96 10.88 13.31
CA LEU A 418 5.77 11.68 12.99
C LEU A 418 5.24 11.28 11.62
N THR A 419 4.05 10.69 11.58
CA THR A 419 3.49 10.10 10.33
C THR A 419 2.97 11.15 9.36
N GLY A 420 2.67 12.35 9.85
CA GLY A 420 1.96 13.40 9.10
C GLY A 420 0.46 13.18 9.03
N ASP A 421 -0.08 12.19 9.72
CA ASP A 421 -1.52 11.98 9.87
C ASP A 421 -2.04 12.69 11.11
N LEU A 422 -3.26 13.23 11.02
CA LEU A 422 -4.00 13.83 12.13
C LEU A 422 -5.09 12.88 12.59
N MET A 423 -5.13 12.61 13.88
CA MET A 423 -6.11 11.72 14.51
C MET A 423 -6.59 12.27 15.85
N TYR A 424 -7.74 11.79 16.30
CA TYR A 424 -8.13 11.84 17.70
C TYR A 424 -8.37 10.43 18.23
N ARG A 425 -8.33 10.27 19.55
CA ARG A 425 -8.66 9.02 20.25
C ARG A 425 -9.93 9.22 21.05
N ASP A 426 -10.88 8.28 20.98
CA ASP A 426 -12.06 8.27 21.82
C ASP A 426 -11.80 7.66 23.23
N ASP A 427 -12.79 7.75 24.11
CA ASP A 427 -12.72 7.23 25.49
C ASP A 427 -12.56 5.68 25.54
N ASP A 428 -13.00 4.98 24.50
CA ASP A 428 -12.83 3.53 24.36
C ASP A 428 -11.43 3.12 23.82
N GLY A 429 -10.58 4.10 23.49
CA GLY A 429 -9.23 3.92 22.97
C GLY A 429 -9.16 3.61 21.48
N TYR A 430 -10.21 3.89 20.71
CA TYR A 430 -10.17 3.82 19.25
C TYR A 430 -9.69 5.13 18.66
N TYR A 431 -8.92 5.02 17.57
CA TYR A 431 -8.37 6.15 16.84
C TYR A 431 -9.16 6.40 15.56
N TYR A 432 -9.32 7.69 15.24
CA TYR A 432 -10.05 8.16 14.07
C TYR A 432 -9.15 9.08 13.23
N HIS A 433 -8.93 8.72 11.99
CA HIS A 433 -8.15 9.52 11.06
C HIS A 433 -8.99 10.68 10.52
N VAL A 434 -8.58 11.91 10.77
CA VAL A 434 -9.33 13.09 10.34
C VAL A 434 -8.78 13.69 9.06
N ASP A 435 -7.45 13.73 8.88
CA ASP A 435 -6.81 14.22 7.66
C ASP A 435 -5.29 13.93 7.67
N ARG A 436 -4.63 14.32 6.58
CA ARG A 436 -3.19 14.54 6.54
C ARG A 436 -2.87 15.98 6.95
N LEU A 437 -1.79 16.18 7.70
CA LEU A 437 -1.35 17.52 8.12
C LEU A 437 -1.21 18.51 6.94
N VAL A 438 -0.72 18.02 5.80
CA VAL A 438 -0.53 18.82 4.58
C VAL A 438 -1.83 19.20 3.86
N ASP A 439 -2.94 18.57 4.19
CA ASP A 439 -4.25 18.78 3.57
C ASP A 439 -5.25 19.48 4.49
N ALA A 440 -5.01 19.45 5.80
CA ALA A 440 -5.79 20.19 6.79
C ALA A 440 -5.51 21.71 6.70
N VAL A 441 -6.52 22.54 6.92
CA VAL A 441 -6.41 24.00 6.86
C VAL A 441 -6.88 24.63 8.15
N ASP A 442 -6.00 25.41 8.77
CA ASP A 442 -6.33 26.24 9.93
C ASP A 442 -7.23 27.43 9.50
N LEU A 443 -8.40 27.51 10.11
CA LEU A 443 -9.39 28.57 9.89
C LEU A 443 -9.28 29.73 10.91
N GLY A 444 -8.41 29.59 11.90
CA GLY A 444 -8.27 30.49 13.03
C GLY A 444 -9.18 30.14 14.21
N ASP A 445 -8.90 30.76 15.35
CA ASP A 445 -9.67 30.58 16.61
C ASP A 445 -9.81 29.10 17.03
N GLY A 446 -8.80 28.26 16.73
CA GLY A 446 -8.79 26.83 17.03
C GLY A 446 -9.68 25.97 16.12
N ASN A 447 -10.24 26.55 15.06
CA ASN A 447 -11.06 25.84 14.09
C ASN A 447 -10.18 25.31 12.95
N TRP A 448 -10.42 24.07 12.53
CA TRP A 448 -9.74 23.41 11.44
C TRP A 448 -10.72 22.86 10.41
N LEU A 449 -10.34 22.92 9.15
CA LEU A 449 -11.00 22.19 8.08
C LEU A 449 -10.17 20.93 7.78
N TYR A 450 -10.82 19.77 7.93
CA TYR A 450 -10.25 18.45 7.63
C TYR A 450 -10.88 17.91 6.35
N THR A 451 -10.10 17.86 5.28
CA THR A 451 -10.62 17.53 3.94
C THR A 451 -11.09 16.07 3.88
N ALA A 452 -10.31 15.12 4.41
CA ALA A 452 -10.66 13.70 4.37
C ALA A 452 -11.88 13.36 5.25
N MET A 453 -12.04 14.00 6.42
CA MET A 453 -13.24 13.84 7.24
C MET A 453 -14.46 14.48 6.55
N THR A 454 -14.26 15.56 5.81
CA THR A 454 -15.34 16.18 5.01
C THR A 454 -15.79 15.27 3.89
N GLU A 455 -14.86 14.59 3.19
CA GLU A 455 -15.18 13.57 2.18
C GLU A 455 -16.07 12.46 2.76
N GLU A 456 -15.71 11.94 3.92
CA GLU A 456 -16.50 10.91 4.63
C GLU A 456 -17.92 11.40 4.92
N ARG A 457 -18.07 12.65 5.40
CA ARG A 457 -19.36 13.25 5.70
C ARG A 457 -20.20 13.55 4.47
N VAL A 458 -19.57 13.92 3.35
CA VAL A 458 -20.26 14.11 2.06
C VAL A 458 -20.82 12.78 1.57
N LEU A 459 -20.00 11.71 1.57
CA LEU A 459 -20.44 10.37 1.14
C LEU A 459 -21.58 9.82 2.02
N ALA A 460 -21.58 10.14 3.31
CA ALA A 460 -22.67 9.75 4.22
C ALA A 460 -24.00 10.51 3.95
N ARG A 461 -23.92 11.76 3.45
CA ARG A 461 -25.09 12.62 3.22
C ARG A 461 -25.62 12.59 1.80
N CYS A 462 -24.78 12.22 0.84
CA CYS A 462 -25.11 12.18 -0.57
C CYS A 462 -25.02 10.74 -1.09
N PRO A 463 -26.04 9.88 -0.93
CA PRO A 463 -25.96 8.46 -1.29
C PRO A 463 -25.85 8.23 -2.80
N ASP A 464 -26.14 9.23 -3.62
CA ASP A 464 -25.96 9.26 -5.05
C ASP A 464 -24.55 9.73 -5.50
N VAL A 465 -23.70 10.07 -4.56
CA VAL A 465 -22.26 10.32 -4.75
C VAL A 465 -21.50 9.04 -4.40
N ARG A 466 -20.78 8.48 -5.37
CA ARG A 466 -19.99 7.26 -5.17
C ARG A 466 -18.59 7.51 -4.61
N ASP A 467 -18.03 8.70 -4.91
CA ASP A 467 -16.73 9.12 -4.40
C ASP A 467 -16.63 10.65 -4.44
N CYS A 468 -15.80 11.24 -3.58
CA CYS A 468 -15.56 12.67 -3.61
C CYS A 468 -14.14 13.04 -3.22
N THR A 469 -13.71 14.21 -3.68
CA THR A 469 -12.42 14.82 -3.31
C THR A 469 -12.66 16.25 -2.84
N VAL A 470 -12.15 16.56 -1.67
CA VAL A 470 -12.21 17.92 -1.10
C VAL A 470 -10.80 18.50 -1.09
N ILE A 471 -10.65 19.67 -1.71
CA ILE A 471 -9.42 20.47 -1.61
C ILE A 471 -9.73 21.79 -0.96
N ALA A 472 -8.83 22.25 -0.10
CA ALA A 472 -8.94 23.55 0.55
C ALA A 472 -7.56 24.22 0.61
N GLY A 473 -7.57 25.55 0.65
CA GLY A 473 -6.34 26.34 0.73
C GLY A 473 -6.63 27.82 0.83
N ARG A 474 -5.56 28.62 1.03
CA ARG A 474 -5.65 30.07 1.11
C ARG A 474 -5.51 30.69 -0.29
N VAL A 475 -6.42 31.60 -0.62
CA VAL A 475 -6.37 32.46 -1.80
C VAL A 475 -6.43 33.90 -1.30
N GLY A 476 -5.31 34.61 -1.37
CA GLY A 476 -5.14 35.87 -0.66
C GLY A 476 -5.27 35.66 0.86
N THR A 477 -6.18 36.37 1.51
CA THR A 477 -6.46 36.25 2.95
C THR A 477 -7.57 35.24 3.27
N ALA A 478 -8.34 34.80 2.27
CA ALA A 478 -9.49 33.93 2.47
C ALA A 478 -9.10 32.43 2.33
N VAL A 479 -9.72 31.58 3.14
CA VAL A 479 -9.70 30.13 2.90
C VAL A 479 -10.86 29.80 1.98
N VAL A 480 -10.58 29.01 0.93
CA VAL A 480 -11.57 28.55 -0.04
C VAL A 480 -11.54 27.02 -0.13
N THR A 481 -12.69 26.44 -0.38
CA THR A 481 -12.88 24.99 -0.51
C THR A 481 -13.61 24.68 -1.81
N ASP A 482 -13.04 23.75 -2.59
CA ASP A 482 -13.69 23.13 -3.75
C ASP A 482 -13.99 21.66 -3.43
N VAL A 483 -15.16 21.20 -3.84
CA VAL A 483 -15.61 19.82 -3.66
C VAL A 483 -15.89 19.21 -5.02
N PHE A 484 -15.19 18.11 -5.34
CA PHE A 484 -15.33 17.36 -6.57
C PHE A 484 -16.13 16.09 -6.28
N LEU A 485 -17.26 15.92 -6.94
CA LEU A 485 -18.18 14.80 -6.73
C LEU A 485 -18.16 13.87 -7.94
N LEU A 486 -17.94 12.61 -7.71
CA LEU A 486 -18.10 11.53 -8.68
C LEU A 486 -19.45 10.84 -8.41
N LEU A 487 -20.39 10.97 -9.34
CA LEU A 487 -21.75 10.46 -9.14
C LEU A 487 -21.84 8.95 -9.34
N ALA A 488 -22.78 8.33 -8.65
CA ALA A 488 -23.16 6.94 -8.92
C ALA A 488 -23.81 6.81 -10.32
N PRO A 489 -23.73 5.65 -10.99
CA PRO A 489 -24.40 5.44 -12.26
C PRO A 489 -25.90 5.74 -12.17
N GLY A 490 -26.41 6.56 -13.09
CA GLY A 490 -27.83 6.97 -13.15
C GLY A 490 -28.23 8.09 -12.20
N ALA A 491 -27.31 8.65 -11.41
CA ALA A 491 -27.60 9.82 -10.58
C ALA A 491 -27.80 11.07 -11.45
N ASP A 492 -28.75 11.92 -11.06
CA ASP A 492 -29.03 13.19 -11.75
C ASP A 492 -27.95 14.23 -11.44
N ALA A 493 -27.17 14.61 -12.46
CA ALA A 493 -26.13 15.64 -12.32
C ALA A 493 -26.70 17.04 -12.00
N GLY A 494 -27.96 17.30 -12.31
CA GLY A 494 -28.64 18.58 -12.04
C GLY A 494 -29.15 18.74 -10.61
N SER A 495 -29.17 17.66 -9.81
CA SER A 495 -29.64 17.73 -8.42
C SER A 495 -28.75 18.64 -7.56
N ASP A 496 -29.37 19.53 -6.78
CA ASP A 496 -28.65 20.42 -5.84
C ASP A 496 -28.16 19.64 -4.61
N ARG A 497 -26.85 19.58 -4.44
CA ARG A 497 -26.18 18.96 -3.29
C ARG A 497 -25.55 20.01 -2.35
N GLY A 498 -25.76 21.31 -2.64
CA GLY A 498 -25.10 22.42 -1.93
C GLY A 498 -25.39 22.43 -0.44
N ALA A 499 -26.62 22.18 -0.03
CA ALA A 499 -26.99 22.14 1.39
C ALA A 499 -26.31 20.97 2.13
N ALA A 500 -26.32 19.76 1.55
CA ALA A 500 -25.69 18.58 2.12
C ALA A 500 -24.15 18.74 2.24
N VAL A 501 -23.50 19.33 1.23
CA VAL A 501 -22.06 19.62 1.24
C VAL A 501 -21.71 20.65 2.30
N ARG A 502 -22.49 21.74 2.44
CA ARG A 502 -22.26 22.72 3.52
C ARG A 502 -22.44 22.12 4.91
N GLU A 503 -23.43 21.26 5.08
CA GLU A 503 -23.62 20.52 6.33
C GLU A 503 -22.46 19.56 6.62
N ALA A 504 -21.90 18.90 5.60
CA ALA A 504 -20.73 18.03 5.73
C ALA A 504 -19.47 18.80 6.15
N LEU A 505 -19.28 20.00 5.61
CA LEU A 505 -18.21 20.92 6.04
C LEU A 505 -18.40 21.35 7.50
N GLY A 506 -19.62 21.77 7.86
CA GLY A 506 -20.00 22.17 9.21
C GLY A 506 -19.30 23.43 9.71
N GLY A 507 -19.89 24.08 10.72
CA GLY A 507 -19.32 25.23 11.43
C GLY A 507 -18.70 26.31 10.50
N PRO A 508 -17.54 26.88 10.88
CA PRO A 508 -16.86 27.89 10.07
C PRO A 508 -16.41 27.39 8.69
N ALA A 509 -16.15 26.09 8.54
CA ALA A 509 -15.72 25.52 7.27
C ALA A 509 -16.81 25.60 6.19
N ALA A 510 -18.09 25.60 6.54
CA ALA A 510 -19.19 25.75 5.58
C ALA A 510 -19.12 27.08 4.81
N ALA A 511 -18.62 28.15 5.43
CA ALA A 511 -18.45 29.45 4.81
C ALA A 511 -17.31 29.49 3.77
N THR A 512 -16.41 28.53 3.79
CA THR A 512 -15.28 28.47 2.85
C THR A 512 -15.65 27.85 1.50
N LEU A 513 -16.84 27.21 1.39
CA LEU A 513 -17.28 26.52 0.18
C LEU A 513 -17.39 27.51 -0.98
N ARG A 514 -16.52 27.36 -1.97
CA ARG A 514 -16.48 28.17 -3.19
C ARG A 514 -17.32 27.54 -4.30
N ARG A 515 -17.10 26.26 -4.59
CA ARG A 515 -17.80 25.55 -5.67
C ARG A 515 -17.91 24.06 -5.41
N ILE A 516 -18.90 23.46 -6.06
CA ILE A 516 -19.07 22.01 -6.20
C ILE A 516 -18.93 21.69 -7.67
N VAL A 517 -18.08 20.74 -8.01
CA VAL A 517 -17.81 20.29 -9.36
C VAL A 517 -18.27 18.83 -9.50
N ILE A 518 -19.12 18.56 -10.48
CA ILE A 518 -19.45 17.18 -10.87
C ILE A 518 -18.36 16.75 -11.84
N ALA A 519 -17.50 15.84 -11.39
CA ALA A 519 -16.39 15.32 -12.18
C ALA A 519 -16.80 14.01 -12.87
N ALA A 520 -16.26 13.76 -14.06
CA ALA A 520 -16.39 12.50 -14.77
C ALA A 520 -15.21 11.58 -14.46
N ASP A 521 -15.36 10.28 -14.78
CA ASP A 521 -14.25 9.33 -14.71
C ASP A 521 -13.18 9.67 -15.75
N GLY A 522 -11.94 9.74 -15.28
CA GLY A 522 -10.82 10.10 -16.15
C GLY A 522 -10.72 11.60 -16.47
N ASP A 523 -11.56 12.43 -15.83
CA ASP A 523 -11.49 13.87 -15.97
C ASP A 523 -10.15 14.38 -15.43
N ASP A 524 -9.57 15.33 -16.16
CA ASP A 524 -8.34 16.01 -15.76
C ASP A 524 -8.51 16.84 -14.48
N ASP A 525 -9.72 17.10 -14.04
CA ASP A 525 -10.02 17.81 -12.79
C ASP A 525 -9.51 17.09 -11.56
N ILE A 526 -9.47 15.73 -11.59
CA ILE A 526 -8.94 14.91 -10.50
C ILE A 526 -7.55 14.38 -10.86
N VAL A 527 -6.53 14.91 -10.21
CA VAL A 527 -5.13 14.52 -10.46
C VAL A 527 -4.79 13.31 -9.61
N LEU A 528 -4.43 12.21 -10.26
CA LEU A 528 -4.03 10.97 -9.60
C LEU A 528 -2.51 10.77 -9.62
N GLY A 529 -1.99 10.15 -8.56
CA GLY A 529 -0.59 9.73 -8.46
C GLY A 529 -0.35 8.32 -9.03
N PRO A 530 0.91 7.87 -9.06
CA PRO A 530 1.30 6.54 -9.55
C PRO A 530 0.62 5.37 -8.85
N THR A 531 0.17 5.54 -7.62
CA THR A 531 -0.56 4.54 -6.82
C THR A 531 -2.09 4.67 -6.94
N GLY A 532 -2.59 5.55 -7.81
CA GLY A 532 -4.02 5.87 -7.94
C GLY A 532 -4.56 6.82 -6.88
N LYS A 533 -3.77 7.21 -5.88
CA LYS A 533 -4.18 8.19 -4.86
C LYS A 533 -4.33 9.58 -5.44
N VAL A 534 -5.36 10.31 -5.01
CA VAL A 534 -5.57 11.71 -5.39
C VAL A 534 -4.42 12.59 -4.89
N ARG A 535 -3.87 13.42 -5.78
CA ARG A 535 -2.80 14.38 -5.48
C ARG A 535 -3.39 15.75 -5.16
N LYS A 536 -3.98 15.90 -3.96
CA LYS A 536 -4.64 17.14 -3.52
C LYS A 536 -3.74 18.38 -3.67
N PHE A 537 -2.42 18.23 -3.44
CA PHE A 537 -1.48 19.33 -3.66
C PHE A 537 -1.49 19.87 -5.11
N LEU A 538 -1.44 18.98 -6.12
CA LEU A 538 -1.50 19.39 -7.53
C LEU A 538 -2.87 19.94 -7.89
N MET A 539 -3.93 19.37 -7.34
CA MET A 539 -5.28 19.92 -7.51
C MET A 539 -5.39 21.32 -6.93
N ARG A 540 -4.82 21.58 -5.74
CA ARG A 540 -4.73 22.95 -5.19
C ARG A 540 -3.99 23.89 -6.12
N GLN A 541 -2.84 23.51 -6.66
CA GLN A 541 -2.11 24.33 -7.63
C GLN A 541 -2.94 24.62 -8.88
N ARG A 542 -3.63 23.62 -9.43
CA ARG A 542 -4.45 23.76 -10.63
C ARG A 542 -5.70 24.61 -10.40
N HIS A 543 -6.43 24.38 -9.33
CA HIS A 543 -7.77 24.94 -9.11
C HIS A 543 -7.79 26.16 -8.21
N LEU A 544 -6.85 26.29 -7.27
CA LEU A 544 -6.83 27.40 -6.33
C LEU A 544 -5.84 28.51 -6.75
N ALA A 545 -4.71 28.18 -7.37
CA ALA A 545 -3.73 29.19 -7.82
C ALA A 545 -4.23 30.03 -9.00
N GLY A 546 -5.15 29.52 -9.83
CA GLY A 546 -5.76 30.27 -10.94
C GLY A 546 -6.77 31.34 -10.54
N ALA A 547 -7.13 31.42 -9.25
CA ALA A 547 -8.13 32.38 -8.74
C ALA A 547 -7.51 33.68 -8.17
N GLY A 548 -6.19 33.82 -8.19
CA GLY A 548 -5.54 34.95 -7.53
C GLY A 548 -4.09 35.23 -7.94
N ALA A 549 -3.71 34.91 -9.19
CA ALA A 549 -2.48 35.51 -9.73
C ALA A 549 -2.83 36.89 -10.36
N PRO A 550 -2.18 37.99 -9.97
CA PRO A 550 -2.33 39.26 -10.63
C PRO A 550 -1.75 39.20 -12.05
#